data_1316e8ba115d250ce6ab4630cdf12767
#
_entry.id   1316e8ba115d250ce6ab4630cdf12767
#
_cell.length_a   1.000
_cell.length_b   1.000
_cell.length_c   1.000
_cell.angle_alpha   90.00
_cell.angle_beta   90.00
_cell.angle_gamma   90.00
#
_symmetry.space_group_name_H-M   'P 1'
#
loop_
_entity.id
_entity.type
_entity.pdbx_description
1 polymer ?
#
loop_
_entity_poly.entity_id
_entity_poly.type
_entity_poly.pdbx_seq_one_letter_code
_entity_poly.pdbx_strand_id
1 'polypeptide(L)'
;MDISCVDLKKIVMPNFTISNAATVQRYVDILTNGGFKALFGDVNNKEVVMSILNVLLPEHRRLADIEYLPTEHQGQIVDVSKEYHYDFMCRDLSGAVFIVELQRYHEDHWFKRCVSYACRAYDRQNRKGETYDVPPVYLIGLMDVEVDHPDKELWKTRFVSEYTFREKECGDLLGETIVIIFAEMANFSKTIEE
;
A
#
# COMPACT_ATOMS: atom_id res chain seq x y z
N MET A 1 -19.02 12.88 -3.51
CA MET A 1 -17.94 13.78 -3.05
C MET A 1 -16.74 13.44 -3.91
N ASP A 2 -16.33 14.35 -4.75
CA ASP A 2 -15.30 14.11 -5.76
C ASP A 2 -13.92 14.01 -5.06
N ILE A 3 -13.32 12.79 -5.06
CA ILE A 3 -12.09 12.49 -4.31
C ILE A 3 -10.84 12.89 -5.13
N SER A 4 -11.00 13.69 -6.17
CA SER A 4 -9.92 14.16 -7.03
C SER A 4 -8.93 15.12 -6.33
N CYS A 5 -9.15 15.45 -5.05
CA CYS A 5 -8.44 16.51 -4.34
C CYS A 5 -7.91 16.10 -2.95
N VAL A 6 -7.48 14.84 -2.76
CA VAL A 6 -6.79 14.44 -1.54
C VAL A 6 -5.29 14.62 -1.75
N ASP A 7 -4.70 15.62 -1.07
CA ASP A 7 -3.24 15.68 -0.94
C ASP A 7 -2.79 14.49 -0.08
N LEU A 8 -2.35 13.41 -0.73
CA LEU A 8 -1.91 12.19 -0.07
C LEU A 8 -0.75 12.41 0.91
N LYS A 9 -0.03 13.53 0.80
CA LYS A 9 1.06 13.90 1.74
C LYS A 9 0.53 14.55 3.01
N LYS A 10 -0.71 15.13 2.98
CA LYS A 10 -1.28 15.89 4.10
C LYS A 10 -2.74 15.52 4.32
N ILE A 11 -2.97 14.49 5.10
CA ILE A 11 -4.33 14.05 5.43
C ILE A 11 -4.83 14.81 6.65
N VAL A 12 -6.03 15.39 6.55
CA VAL A 12 -6.73 16.04 7.67
C VAL A 12 -7.31 14.95 8.57
N MET A 13 -6.79 14.84 9.78
CA MET A 13 -7.34 13.97 10.83
C MET A 13 -8.37 14.77 11.65
N PRO A 14 -9.66 14.46 11.59
CA PRO A 14 -10.70 15.30 12.20
C PRO A 14 -10.63 15.45 13.73
N ASN A 15 -9.92 14.57 14.45
CA ASN A 15 -9.90 14.52 15.92
C ASN A 15 -8.52 14.33 16.55
N PHE A 16 -7.43 14.71 15.87
CA PHE A 16 -6.10 14.59 16.46
C PHE A 16 -5.77 15.82 17.31
N THR A 17 -5.97 15.71 18.62
CA THR A 17 -5.59 16.77 19.60
C THR A 17 -4.26 16.40 20.23
N ILE A 18 -3.17 17.08 19.83
CA ILE A 18 -1.92 17.04 20.57
C ILE A 18 -2.05 18.07 21.71
N SER A 19 -2.13 17.59 22.95
CA SER A 19 -2.09 18.44 24.14
C SER A 19 -0.67 18.94 24.34
N ASN A 20 -0.32 20.09 23.78
CA ASN A 20 0.63 21.07 24.33
C ASN A 20 0.70 22.28 23.39
N ALA A 21 0.66 23.48 23.97
CA ALA A 21 0.52 24.76 23.32
C ALA A 21 1.75 25.17 22.48
N ALA A 22 1.83 24.63 21.25
CA ALA A 22 2.68 25.17 20.19
C ALA A 22 2.08 24.66 18.86
N THR A 23 1.54 25.56 18.05
CA THR A 23 1.05 25.39 16.67
C THR A 23 0.32 24.07 16.43
N VAL A 24 -1.00 24.10 16.52
CA VAL A 24 -1.86 22.94 16.17
C VAL A 24 -1.54 22.54 14.73
N GLN A 25 -0.80 21.47 14.55
CA GLN A 25 -0.54 20.89 13.24
C GLN A 25 -1.87 20.26 12.76
N ARG A 26 -2.51 20.89 11.80
CA ARG A 26 -3.83 20.50 11.27
C ARG A 26 -3.76 19.25 10.39
N TYR A 27 -2.56 18.90 9.95
CA TYR A 27 -2.32 17.81 9.01
C TYR A 27 -1.30 16.83 9.56
N VAL A 28 -1.51 15.56 9.30
CA VAL A 28 -0.57 14.48 9.60
C VAL A 28 0.19 14.14 8.32
N ASP A 29 1.51 14.18 8.39
CA ASP A 29 2.36 13.68 7.31
C ASP A 29 2.41 12.15 7.37
N ILE A 30 1.68 11.50 6.45
CA ILE A 30 1.58 10.03 6.38
C ILE A 30 2.88 9.35 5.93
N LEU A 31 3.82 10.10 5.37
CA LEU A 31 5.12 9.58 4.98
C LEU A 31 6.10 9.49 6.16
N THR A 32 5.70 9.95 7.36
CA THR A 32 6.46 9.68 8.58
C THR A 32 6.00 8.38 9.25
N ASN A 33 6.91 7.66 9.92
CA ASN A 33 6.53 6.43 10.66
C ASN A 33 5.43 6.69 11.70
N GLY A 34 5.47 7.85 12.37
CA GLY A 34 4.46 8.25 13.35
C GLY A 34 3.11 8.53 12.70
N GLY A 35 3.11 9.30 11.61
CA GLY A 35 1.89 9.63 10.87
C GLY A 35 1.27 8.40 10.21
N PHE A 36 2.08 7.55 9.59
CA PHE A 36 1.61 6.29 9.03
C PHE A 36 0.94 5.41 10.09
N LYS A 37 1.61 5.16 11.21
CA LYS A 37 1.06 4.34 12.31
C LYS A 37 -0.18 4.96 12.95
N ALA A 38 -0.23 6.28 13.09
CA ALA A 38 -1.39 6.98 13.62
C ALA A 38 -2.62 6.83 12.71
N LEU A 39 -2.41 6.80 11.38
CA LEU A 39 -3.47 6.66 10.42
C LEU A 39 -3.86 5.19 10.19
N PHE A 40 -2.91 4.37 9.75
CA PHE A 40 -3.16 2.99 9.35
C PHE A 40 -3.31 2.04 10.54
N GLY A 41 -2.73 2.35 11.69
CA GLY A 41 -2.79 1.52 12.89
C GLY A 41 -4.07 1.66 13.73
N ASP A 42 -4.89 2.68 13.47
CA ASP A 42 -6.14 2.92 14.21
C ASP A 42 -7.37 2.52 13.36
N VAL A 43 -8.12 1.54 13.85
CA VAL A 43 -9.34 1.05 13.19
C VAL A 43 -10.44 2.12 13.07
N ASN A 44 -10.40 3.18 13.88
CA ASN A 44 -11.32 4.30 13.76
C ASN A 44 -11.09 5.14 12.49
N ASN A 45 -9.92 5.03 11.88
CA ASN A 45 -9.55 5.71 10.63
C ASN A 45 -9.89 4.91 9.37
N LYS A 46 -10.61 3.81 9.49
CA LYS A 46 -10.91 2.87 8.41
C LYS A 46 -11.41 3.53 7.13
N GLU A 47 -12.34 4.47 7.23
CA GLU A 47 -12.89 5.20 6.08
C GLU A 47 -11.82 6.04 5.36
N VAL A 48 -10.94 6.68 6.13
CA VAL A 48 -9.83 7.47 5.57
C VAL A 48 -8.81 6.55 4.89
N VAL A 49 -8.47 5.44 5.51
CA VAL A 49 -7.58 4.42 4.93
C VAL A 49 -8.14 3.89 3.61
N MET A 50 -9.43 3.51 3.58
CA MET A 50 -10.09 3.07 2.34
C MET A 50 -10.09 4.16 1.27
N SER A 51 -10.31 5.42 1.65
CA SER A 51 -10.29 6.54 0.70
C SER A 51 -8.92 6.69 0.04
N ILE A 52 -7.83 6.58 0.81
CA ILE A 52 -6.46 6.64 0.29
C ILE A 52 -6.19 5.46 -0.66
N LEU A 53 -6.51 4.25 -0.22
CA LEU A 53 -6.29 3.05 -1.03
C LEU A 53 -7.08 3.11 -2.33
N ASN A 54 -8.32 3.60 -2.31
CA ASN A 54 -9.17 3.73 -3.49
C ASN A 54 -8.66 4.76 -4.53
N VAL A 55 -7.78 5.68 -4.15
CA VAL A 55 -7.09 6.57 -5.11
C VAL A 55 -6.01 5.82 -5.88
N LEU A 56 -5.39 4.82 -5.25
CA LEU A 56 -4.26 4.06 -5.81
C LEU A 56 -4.69 2.78 -6.52
N LEU A 57 -5.82 2.20 -6.10
CA LEU A 57 -6.33 0.94 -6.63
C LEU A 57 -7.06 1.14 -7.97
N PRO A 58 -7.01 0.14 -8.88
CA PRO A 58 -7.80 0.16 -10.09
C PRO A 58 -9.30 0.17 -9.78
N GLU A 59 -10.11 0.77 -10.64
CA GLU A 59 -11.54 1.01 -10.41
C GLU A 59 -12.33 -0.26 -10.03
N HIS A 60 -12.03 -1.39 -10.66
CA HIS A 60 -12.68 -2.67 -10.38
C HIS A 60 -12.32 -3.27 -9.00
N ARG A 61 -11.35 -2.68 -8.29
CA ARG A 61 -10.90 -3.09 -6.95
C ARG A 61 -11.15 -2.04 -5.87
N ARG A 62 -12.16 -1.21 -6.06
CA ARG A 62 -12.56 -0.26 -5.04
C ARG A 62 -13.05 -0.95 -3.77
N LEU A 63 -12.46 -0.54 -2.64
CA LEU A 63 -12.79 -1.03 -1.30
C LEU A 63 -14.11 -0.40 -0.82
N ALA A 64 -15.06 -1.23 -0.45
CA ALA A 64 -16.31 -0.82 0.19
C ALA A 64 -16.26 -1.04 1.71
N ASP A 65 -15.48 -2.02 2.15
CA ASP A 65 -15.19 -2.32 3.54
C ASP A 65 -13.88 -3.11 3.66
N ILE A 66 -13.20 -3.03 4.83
CA ILE A 66 -11.97 -3.75 5.10
C ILE A 66 -11.95 -4.33 6.52
N GLU A 67 -11.28 -5.45 6.69
CA GLU A 67 -10.90 -6.06 7.96
C GLU A 67 -9.39 -5.92 8.15
N TYR A 68 -8.94 -5.36 9.28
CA TYR A 68 -7.52 -5.27 9.62
C TYR A 68 -6.97 -6.64 9.98
N LEU A 69 -5.82 -6.97 9.43
CA LEU A 69 -5.14 -8.24 9.66
C LEU A 69 -3.87 -8.05 10.50
N PRO A 70 -3.40 -9.10 11.22
CA PRO A 70 -2.12 -9.05 11.91
C PRO A 70 -0.96 -8.77 10.96
N THR A 71 -0.08 -7.87 11.36
CA THR A 71 1.08 -7.43 10.55
C THR A 71 2.35 -8.23 10.84
N GLU A 72 2.39 -9.00 11.93
CA GLU A 72 3.54 -9.83 12.31
C GLU A 72 3.26 -11.29 12.01
N HIS A 73 4.18 -11.91 11.29
CA HIS A 73 4.08 -13.32 10.94
C HIS A 73 5.42 -14.04 11.11
N GLN A 74 5.47 -14.97 12.05
CA GLN A 74 6.61 -15.86 12.21
C GLN A 74 6.71 -16.85 11.06
N GLY A 75 7.94 -17.16 10.64
CA GLY A 75 8.20 -18.25 9.71
C GLY A 75 7.80 -19.60 10.30
N GLN A 76 7.55 -20.60 9.45
CA GLN A 76 7.13 -21.94 9.90
C GLN A 76 8.23 -22.70 10.67
N ILE A 77 9.50 -22.31 10.51
CA ILE A 77 10.67 -22.88 11.21
C ILE A 77 11.40 -21.72 11.87
N VAL A 78 11.33 -21.65 13.20
CA VAL A 78 11.78 -20.50 14.02
C VAL A 78 13.24 -20.11 13.81
N ASP A 79 14.14 -21.06 13.50
CA ASP A 79 15.58 -20.80 13.43
C ASP A 79 16.13 -20.44 12.04
N VAL A 80 15.36 -20.62 10.96
CA VAL A 80 15.84 -20.48 9.58
C VAL A 80 14.94 -19.63 8.68
N SER A 81 13.71 -19.36 9.10
CA SER A 81 12.76 -18.62 8.31
C SER A 81 12.83 -17.11 8.60
N LYS A 82 12.85 -16.32 7.56
CA LYS A 82 12.77 -14.87 7.68
C LYS A 82 11.43 -14.47 8.30
N GLU A 83 11.47 -13.64 9.33
CA GLU A 83 10.27 -13.00 9.87
C GLU A 83 9.76 -11.95 8.89
N TYR A 84 8.43 -11.85 8.76
CA TYR A 84 7.78 -10.88 7.91
C TYR A 84 7.00 -9.91 8.80
N HIS A 85 7.38 -8.64 8.71
CA HIS A 85 6.72 -7.53 9.39
C HIS A 85 6.15 -6.60 8.34
N TYR A 86 4.84 -6.58 8.21
CA TYR A 86 4.15 -5.66 7.31
C TYR A 86 3.86 -4.36 8.05
N ASP A 87 3.96 -3.23 7.38
CA ASP A 87 3.60 -1.95 8.00
C ASP A 87 2.08 -1.86 8.22
N PHE A 88 1.30 -2.34 7.24
CA PHE A 88 -0.15 -2.46 7.36
C PHE A 88 -0.67 -3.62 6.49
N MET A 89 -1.71 -4.29 6.96
CA MET A 89 -2.35 -5.37 6.22
C MET A 89 -3.86 -5.39 6.48
N CYS A 90 -4.65 -5.54 5.42
CA CYS A 90 -6.10 -5.70 5.54
C CYS A 90 -6.64 -6.66 4.46
N ARG A 91 -7.93 -7.00 4.58
CA ARG A 91 -8.67 -7.81 3.63
C ARG A 91 -10.00 -7.15 3.32
N ASP A 92 -10.44 -7.22 2.06
CA ASP A 92 -11.76 -6.74 1.66
C ASP A 92 -12.85 -7.82 1.79
N LEU A 93 -14.07 -7.46 1.43
CA LEU A 93 -15.23 -8.37 1.46
C LEU A 93 -15.12 -9.55 0.47
N SER A 94 -14.31 -9.43 -0.57
CA SER A 94 -14.05 -10.51 -1.53
C SER A 94 -12.97 -11.49 -1.05
N GLY A 95 -12.29 -11.16 0.04
CA GLY A 95 -11.15 -11.90 0.58
C GLY A 95 -9.81 -11.44 0.02
N ALA A 96 -9.78 -10.51 -0.94
CA ALA A 96 -8.53 -9.96 -1.47
C ALA A 96 -7.72 -9.28 -0.35
N VAL A 97 -6.42 -9.55 -0.31
CA VAL A 97 -5.51 -9.06 0.72
C VAL A 97 -4.76 -7.83 0.22
N PHE A 98 -4.71 -6.80 1.05
CA PHE A 98 -4.00 -5.55 0.76
C PHE A 98 -2.91 -5.33 1.80
N ILE A 99 -1.68 -5.14 1.33
CA ILE A 99 -0.50 -4.82 2.12
C ILE A 99 -0.09 -3.41 1.77
N VAL A 100 0.18 -2.57 2.75
CA VAL A 100 0.74 -1.23 2.52
C VAL A 100 2.09 -1.15 3.23
N GLU A 101 3.11 -0.75 2.49
CA GLU A 101 4.49 -0.58 2.95
C GLU A 101 4.91 0.87 2.74
N LEU A 102 5.56 1.46 3.73
CA LEU A 102 6.10 2.82 3.67
C LEU A 102 7.61 2.78 3.42
N GLN A 103 8.08 3.41 2.35
CA GLN A 103 9.50 3.50 2.01
C GLN A 103 9.97 4.95 1.95
N ARG A 104 10.77 5.36 2.94
CA ARG A 104 11.25 6.74 3.06
C ARG A 104 12.67 6.98 2.53
N TYR A 105 13.46 5.94 2.46
CA TYR A 105 14.87 6.04 2.08
C TYR A 105 15.19 5.04 1.00
N HIS A 106 16.20 5.33 0.21
CA HIS A 106 16.67 4.38 -0.80
C HIS A 106 17.15 3.08 -0.12
N GLU A 107 16.69 1.94 -0.64
CA GLU A 107 17.08 0.60 -0.19
C GLU A 107 17.32 -0.28 -1.42
N ASP A 108 18.52 -0.87 -1.52
CA ASP A 108 18.99 -1.61 -2.70
C ASP A 108 18.07 -2.78 -3.11
N HIS A 109 17.32 -3.35 -2.18
CA HIS A 109 16.50 -4.53 -2.44
C HIS A 109 15.02 -4.31 -2.19
N TRP A 110 14.57 -3.06 -2.17
CA TRP A 110 13.19 -2.70 -1.90
C TRP A 110 12.19 -3.47 -2.77
N PHE A 111 12.34 -3.41 -4.10
CA PHE A 111 11.41 -4.10 -5.01
C PHE A 111 11.40 -5.62 -4.80
N LYS A 112 12.54 -6.23 -4.54
CA LYS A 112 12.64 -7.67 -4.25
C LYS A 112 11.97 -8.02 -2.93
N ARG A 113 12.04 -7.13 -1.93
CA ARG A 113 11.35 -7.27 -0.66
C ARG A 113 9.84 -7.23 -0.87
N CYS A 114 9.31 -6.28 -1.62
CA CYS A 114 7.89 -6.20 -1.96
C CYS A 114 7.38 -7.47 -2.66
N VAL A 115 8.12 -7.97 -3.65
CA VAL A 115 7.78 -9.25 -4.31
C VAL A 115 7.76 -10.40 -3.29
N SER A 116 8.77 -10.50 -2.41
CA SER A 116 8.83 -11.54 -1.38
C SER A 116 7.65 -11.45 -0.42
N TYR A 117 7.27 -10.25 0.00
CA TYR A 117 6.13 -10.00 0.89
C TYR A 117 4.80 -10.41 0.25
N ALA A 118 4.56 -9.98 -0.99
CA ALA A 118 3.35 -10.32 -1.73
C ALA A 118 3.23 -11.84 -1.98
N CYS A 119 4.32 -12.49 -2.41
CA CYS A 119 4.37 -13.94 -2.60
C CYS A 119 4.09 -14.69 -1.30
N ARG A 120 4.64 -14.24 -0.19
CA ARG A 120 4.42 -14.86 1.12
C ARG A 120 2.95 -14.74 1.57
N ALA A 121 2.36 -13.56 1.39
CA ALA A 121 0.95 -13.35 1.73
C ALA A 121 0.03 -14.19 0.83
N TYR A 122 0.36 -14.35 -0.44
CA TYR A 122 -0.38 -15.19 -1.38
C TYR A 122 -0.29 -16.67 -1.01
N ASP A 123 0.93 -17.19 -0.79
CA ASP A 123 1.18 -18.58 -0.41
C ASP A 123 0.46 -19.00 0.88
N ARG A 124 0.39 -18.10 1.86
CA ARG A 124 -0.26 -18.36 3.15
C ARG A 124 -1.78 -18.56 3.09
N GLN A 125 -2.42 -18.15 2.01
CA GLN A 125 -3.85 -18.39 1.80
C GLN A 125 -4.11 -19.84 1.39
N ASN A 126 -3.11 -20.53 0.84
CA ASN A 126 -3.25 -21.92 0.41
C ASN A 126 -3.22 -22.87 1.63
N ARG A 127 -4.19 -23.74 1.72
CA ARG A 127 -4.29 -24.76 2.75
C ARG A 127 -4.18 -26.15 2.15
N LYS A 128 -3.63 -27.08 2.92
CA LYS A 128 -3.50 -28.47 2.49
C LYS A 128 -4.87 -29.07 2.18
N GLY A 129 -5.06 -29.55 0.95
CA GLY A 129 -6.29 -30.22 0.50
C GLY A 129 -7.34 -29.27 -0.09
N GLU A 130 -7.08 -27.97 -0.14
CA GLU A 130 -7.91 -27.00 -0.84
C GLU A 130 -7.40 -26.74 -2.28
N THR A 131 -8.23 -26.11 -3.09
CA THR A 131 -7.85 -25.67 -4.46
C THR A 131 -6.95 -24.45 -4.38
N TYR A 132 -6.20 -24.16 -5.45
CA TYR A 132 -5.41 -22.92 -5.57
C TYR A 132 -6.26 -21.70 -5.95
N ASP A 133 -7.57 -21.76 -5.79
CA ASP A 133 -8.48 -20.64 -6.01
C ASP A 133 -8.51 -19.73 -4.78
N VAL A 134 -7.43 -18.99 -4.59
CA VAL A 134 -7.27 -18.06 -3.48
C VAL A 134 -7.40 -16.61 -3.96
N PRO A 135 -7.92 -15.72 -3.11
CA PRO A 135 -8.05 -14.30 -3.44
C PRO A 135 -6.70 -13.64 -3.77
N PRO A 136 -6.69 -12.61 -4.63
CA PRO A 136 -5.47 -11.91 -4.99
C PRO A 136 -4.85 -11.13 -3.84
N VAL A 137 -3.55 -10.85 -3.97
CA VAL A 137 -2.80 -9.98 -3.06
C VAL A 137 -2.38 -8.71 -3.79
N TYR A 138 -2.71 -7.57 -3.21
CA TYR A 138 -2.28 -6.24 -3.62
C TYR A 138 -1.25 -5.71 -2.63
N LEU A 139 -0.03 -5.44 -3.08
CA LEU A 139 0.96 -4.75 -2.28
C LEU A 139 1.12 -3.32 -2.79
N ILE A 140 0.89 -2.35 -1.91
CA ILE A 140 0.99 -0.92 -2.20
C ILE A 140 2.23 -0.37 -1.47
N GLY A 141 3.24 0.07 -2.22
CA GLY A 141 4.40 0.77 -1.69
C GLY A 141 4.20 2.28 -1.77
N LEU A 142 4.07 2.94 -0.62
CA LEU A 142 4.07 4.39 -0.51
C LEU A 142 5.53 4.86 -0.40
N MET A 143 6.03 5.53 -1.43
CA MET A 143 7.45 5.84 -1.55
C MET A 143 7.72 7.33 -1.48
N ASP A 144 8.54 7.76 -0.53
CA ASP A 144 9.08 9.14 -0.41
C ASP A 144 10.47 9.23 -1.06
N VAL A 145 10.67 8.42 -2.09
CA VAL A 145 11.91 8.37 -2.88
C VAL A 145 11.58 8.31 -4.35
N GLU A 146 12.42 8.93 -5.17
CA GLU A 146 12.33 8.82 -6.62
C GLU A 146 12.94 7.51 -7.10
N VAL A 147 12.31 6.88 -8.09
CA VAL A 147 12.85 5.73 -8.80
C VAL A 147 13.50 6.19 -10.09
N ASP A 148 14.65 5.62 -10.41
CA ASP A 148 15.32 5.92 -11.70
C ASP A 148 14.64 5.12 -12.83
N HIS A 149 13.65 5.77 -13.45
CA HIS A 149 12.92 5.20 -14.56
C HIS A 149 13.63 5.44 -15.90
N PRO A 150 13.62 4.46 -16.82
CA PRO A 150 14.19 4.63 -18.17
C PRO A 150 13.54 5.78 -18.96
N ASP A 151 12.21 5.92 -18.85
CA ASP A 151 11.46 7.01 -19.50
C ASP A 151 11.15 8.13 -18.51
N LYS A 152 12.09 9.05 -18.36
CA LYS A 152 11.96 10.19 -17.42
C LYS A 152 10.85 11.17 -17.79
N GLU A 153 10.51 11.28 -19.07
CA GLU A 153 9.45 12.19 -19.51
C GLU A 153 8.07 11.69 -19.11
N LEU A 154 7.81 10.39 -19.25
CA LEU A 154 6.58 9.76 -18.82
C LEU A 154 6.34 9.97 -17.30
N TRP A 155 7.42 9.87 -16.51
CA TRP A 155 7.35 9.93 -15.04
C TRP A 155 7.33 11.33 -14.45
N LYS A 156 7.46 12.38 -15.25
CA LYS A 156 7.25 13.77 -14.79
C LYS A 156 5.81 14.06 -14.34
N THR A 157 4.84 13.34 -14.91
CA THR A 157 3.41 13.55 -14.64
C THR A 157 2.74 12.32 -14.03
N ARG A 158 3.46 11.22 -13.92
CA ARG A 158 2.97 9.95 -13.41
C ARG A 158 3.63 9.65 -12.07
N PHE A 159 2.84 9.29 -11.07
CA PHE A 159 3.33 8.94 -9.75
C PHE A 159 2.92 7.53 -9.30
N VAL A 160 2.07 6.84 -10.04
CA VAL A 160 1.63 5.47 -9.73
C VAL A 160 2.05 4.53 -10.84
N SER A 161 2.66 3.40 -10.45
CA SER A 161 2.97 2.26 -11.33
C SER A 161 2.34 0.99 -10.80
N GLU A 162 1.84 0.17 -11.72
CA GLU A 162 1.25 -1.14 -11.41
C GLU A 162 2.04 -2.25 -12.12
N TYR A 163 2.39 -3.27 -11.37
CA TYR A 163 3.12 -4.45 -11.84
C TYR A 163 2.31 -5.70 -11.57
N THR A 164 2.20 -6.55 -12.58
CA THR A 164 1.48 -7.82 -12.53
C THR A 164 2.08 -8.82 -13.50
N PHE A 165 1.65 -10.07 -13.44
CA PHE A 165 2.12 -11.12 -14.34
C PHE A 165 1.45 -11.02 -15.70
N ARG A 166 2.28 -10.75 -16.73
CA ARG A 166 1.82 -10.68 -18.12
C ARG A 166 2.69 -11.51 -19.03
N GLU A 167 2.06 -12.05 -20.07
CA GLU A 167 2.80 -12.65 -21.17
C GLU A 167 3.69 -11.57 -21.83
N LYS A 168 4.93 -11.94 -22.17
CA LYS A 168 5.97 -10.97 -22.52
C LYS A 168 5.77 -10.34 -23.92
N GLU A 169 5.17 -11.07 -24.85
CA GLU A 169 5.06 -10.64 -26.26
C GLU A 169 3.73 -9.94 -26.54
N CYS A 170 2.60 -10.51 -26.09
CA CYS A 170 1.27 -9.98 -26.34
C CYS A 170 0.69 -9.18 -25.17
N GLY A 171 1.28 -9.31 -23.97
CA GLY A 171 0.84 -8.60 -22.77
C GLY A 171 -0.38 -9.20 -22.08
N ASP A 172 -0.81 -10.41 -22.45
CA ASP A 172 -1.94 -11.08 -21.84
C ASP A 172 -1.75 -11.28 -20.33
N LEU A 173 -2.77 -10.97 -19.56
CA LEU A 173 -2.76 -11.09 -18.11
C LEU A 173 -2.88 -12.57 -17.69
N LEU A 174 -1.95 -13.02 -16.83
CA LEU A 174 -1.98 -14.39 -16.27
C LEU A 174 -3.02 -14.55 -15.15
N GLY A 175 -4.08 -13.78 -15.15
CA GLY A 175 -5.02 -13.72 -14.06
C GLY A 175 -4.57 -12.76 -12.96
N GLU A 176 -5.49 -12.44 -12.08
CA GLU A 176 -5.26 -11.49 -10.99
C GLU A 176 -4.84 -12.26 -9.73
N THR A 177 -3.54 -12.42 -9.53
CA THR A 177 -2.96 -13.19 -8.43
C THR A 177 -2.19 -12.30 -7.46
N ILE A 178 -1.11 -11.67 -7.96
CA ILE A 178 -0.30 -10.70 -7.23
C ILE A 178 -0.22 -9.43 -8.07
N VAL A 179 -0.58 -8.32 -7.47
CA VAL A 179 -0.44 -6.97 -8.04
C VAL A 179 0.42 -6.13 -7.10
N ILE A 180 1.44 -5.47 -7.62
CA ILE A 180 2.28 -4.56 -6.87
C ILE A 180 2.10 -3.16 -7.42
N ILE A 181 1.72 -2.22 -6.55
CA ILE A 181 1.49 -0.83 -6.90
C ILE A 181 2.52 0.01 -6.16
N PHE A 182 3.28 0.83 -6.88
CA PHE A 182 4.15 1.83 -6.26
C PHE A 182 3.57 3.22 -6.49
N ALA A 183 3.45 3.97 -5.40
CA ALA A 183 3.07 5.38 -5.40
C ALA A 183 4.29 6.22 -5.01
N GLU A 184 4.91 6.87 -6.01
CA GLU A 184 6.07 7.74 -5.85
C GLU A 184 5.60 9.13 -5.43
N MET A 185 5.46 9.32 -4.12
CA MET A 185 4.93 10.55 -3.53
C MET A 185 5.83 11.77 -3.78
N ALA A 186 7.12 11.57 -4.08
CA ALA A 186 8.03 12.63 -4.49
C ALA A 186 7.56 13.30 -5.79
N ASN A 187 6.95 12.54 -6.71
CA ASN A 187 6.42 13.03 -8.00
C ASN A 187 5.00 13.60 -7.90
N PHE A 188 4.39 13.54 -6.72
CA PHE A 188 3.05 14.08 -6.51
C PHE A 188 3.13 15.60 -6.30
N SER A 189 2.65 16.39 -7.27
CA SER A 189 2.79 17.83 -7.33
C SER A 189 1.52 18.62 -7.00
N LYS A 190 0.37 17.95 -6.80
CA LYS A 190 -0.89 18.64 -6.49
C LYS A 190 -0.88 19.26 -5.10
N THR A 191 -1.44 20.45 -4.98
CA THR A 191 -1.66 21.16 -3.72
C THR A 191 -3.07 20.90 -3.18
N ILE A 192 -3.33 21.28 -1.92
CA ILE A 192 -4.65 21.12 -1.28
C ILE A 192 -5.75 21.93 -1.99
N GLU A 193 -5.37 22.91 -2.78
CA GLU A 193 -6.28 23.84 -3.47
C GLU A 193 -6.63 23.37 -4.91
N GLU A 194 -5.93 22.36 -5.41
CA GLU A 194 -6.14 21.73 -6.72
C GLU A 194 -6.86 20.35 -6.62
#